data_4b4f1c4583457de2b28a394efc0f28a8
#
_entry.id   4b4f1c4583457de2b28a394efc0f28a8
#
_cell.length_a   1.000
_cell.length_b   1.000
_cell.length_c   1.000
_cell.angle_alpha   90.00
_cell.angle_beta   90.00
_cell.angle_gamma   90.00
#
_symmetry.space_group_name_H-M   'P 1'
#
loop_
_entity.id
_entity.type
_entity.pdbx_description
1 polymer ?
#
loop_
_entity_poly.entity_id
_entity_poly.type
_entity_poly.pdbx_seq_one_letter_code
_entity_poly.pdbx_strand_id
1 'polypeptide(L)'
;TFSEMQISDLHWRLSERLSEFRFNHTLGVARAAVNLGRLYMPKHLIELQAAALLHDVTKELSVEQHIELMKRNRVEYTEADILAEPLLHSKTAEFMIREEFSEFATERICRAVRYHTTGHADMTLFDAIIYIADYIEDGRTNDFCVKLKEYFWSAEPSRMDIEDRITHLWKTVLYSLDMTIENITSRGGHVDKQTLFARDAVKDKLEADYTRYLIEGTFAHSYKHLKE
;
A
#
# COMPACT_ATOMS: atom_id res chain seq x y z
N THR A 1 -17.30 -3.16 11.55
CA THR A 1 -16.30 -4.20 11.84
C THR A 1 -16.73 -5.50 11.16
N PHE A 2 -15.80 -6.17 10.49
CA PHE A 2 -16.08 -7.41 9.78
C PHE A 2 -15.84 -8.61 10.69
N SER A 3 -16.55 -9.72 10.43
CA SER A 3 -16.33 -10.97 11.12
C SER A 3 -15.29 -11.83 10.38
N GLU A 4 -14.72 -12.80 11.10
CA GLU A 4 -13.85 -13.81 10.48
C GLU A 4 -14.59 -14.63 9.42
N MET A 5 -15.89 -14.84 9.61
CA MET A 5 -16.74 -15.55 8.64
C MET A 5 -16.85 -14.75 7.34
N GLN A 6 -16.99 -13.42 7.40
CA GLN A 6 -17.00 -12.57 6.21
C GLN A 6 -15.65 -12.62 5.48
N ILE A 7 -14.54 -12.65 6.21
CA ILE A 7 -13.20 -12.81 5.62
C ILE A 7 -13.05 -14.18 4.95
N SER A 8 -13.53 -15.27 5.55
CA SER A 8 -13.51 -16.59 4.94
C SER A 8 -14.33 -16.63 3.66
N ASP A 9 -15.50 -16.00 3.65
CA ASP A 9 -16.33 -15.87 2.44
C ASP A 9 -15.61 -15.06 1.36
N LEU A 10 -14.95 -13.97 1.73
CA LEU A 10 -14.14 -13.16 0.81
C LEU A 10 -13.01 -13.98 0.18
N HIS A 11 -12.28 -14.77 0.96
CA HIS A 11 -11.26 -15.70 0.44
C HIS A 11 -11.83 -16.59 -0.65
N TRP A 12 -12.96 -17.23 -0.38
CA TRP A 12 -13.59 -18.13 -1.33
C TRP A 12 -14.00 -17.40 -2.61
N ARG A 13 -14.66 -16.26 -2.50
CA ARG A 13 -15.09 -15.43 -3.65
C ARG A 13 -13.89 -15.01 -4.51
N LEU A 14 -12.78 -14.64 -3.91
CA LEU A 14 -11.56 -14.27 -4.64
C LEU A 14 -10.89 -15.48 -5.28
N SER A 15 -10.90 -16.65 -4.63
CA SER A 15 -10.36 -17.89 -5.22
C SER A 15 -11.07 -18.29 -6.50
N GLU A 16 -12.35 -18.01 -6.60
CA GLU A 16 -13.16 -18.28 -7.80
C GLU A 16 -12.94 -17.21 -8.90
N ARG A 17 -12.47 -16.04 -8.53
CA ARG A 17 -12.35 -14.89 -9.44
C ARG A 17 -10.94 -14.67 -9.99
N LEU A 18 -9.93 -14.82 -9.16
CA LEU A 18 -8.55 -14.54 -9.52
C LEU A 18 -7.83 -15.78 -10.04
N SER A 19 -6.83 -15.59 -10.90
CA SER A 19 -5.91 -16.67 -11.26
C SER A 19 -5.20 -17.20 -10.01
N GLU A 20 -4.69 -18.41 -10.08
CA GLU A 20 -3.92 -19.02 -8.98
C GLU A 20 -2.74 -18.14 -8.57
N PHE A 21 -1.99 -17.62 -9.56
CA PHE A 21 -0.88 -16.71 -9.31
C PHE A 21 -1.32 -15.46 -8.54
N ARG A 22 -2.37 -14.79 -9.01
CA ARG A 22 -2.86 -13.56 -8.38
C ARG A 22 -3.46 -13.81 -7.01
N PHE A 23 -4.18 -14.90 -6.86
CA PHE A 23 -4.75 -15.30 -5.57
C PHE A 23 -3.65 -15.59 -4.53
N ASN A 24 -2.61 -16.31 -4.91
CA ASN A 24 -1.48 -16.60 -4.01
C ASN A 24 -0.74 -15.32 -3.58
N HIS A 25 -0.52 -14.38 -4.51
CA HIS A 25 0.03 -13.07 -4.19
C HIS A 25 -0.89 -12.32 -3.20
N THR A 26 -2.18 -12.31 -3.47
CA THR A 26 -3.19 -11.65 -2.62
C THR A 26 -3.19 -12.22 -1.20
N LEU A 27 -3.10 -13.55 -1.04
CA LEU A 27 -2.96 -14.18 0.27
C LEU A 27 -1.65 -13.78 0.96
N GLY A 28 -0.56 -13.68 0.21
CA GLY A 28 0.73 -13.20 0.72
C GLY A 28 0.64 -11.78 1.25
N VAL A 29 -0.03 -10.89 0.52
CA VAL A 29 -0.24 -9.49 0.96
C VAL A 29 -1.11 -9.45 2.21
N ALA A 30 -2.14 -10.27 2.30
CA ALA A 30 -2.99 -10.34 3.49
C ALA A 30 -2.19 -10.78 4.73
N ARG A 31 -1.32 -11.79 4.60
CA ARG A 31 -0.42 -12.21 5.70
C ARG A 31 0.54 -11.10 6.11
N ALA A 32 1.17 -10.45 5.13
CA ALA A 32 2.08 -9.32 5.40
C ALA A 32 1.35 -8.17 6.09
N ALA A 33 0.14 -7.84 5.64
CA ALA A 33 -0.68 -6.79 6.27
C ALA A 33 -1.04 -7.10 7.71
N VAL A 34 -1.34 -8.36 8.04
CA VAL A 34 -1.60 -8.78 9.41
C VAL A 34 -0.33 -8.67 10.26
N ASN A 35 0.82 -9.11 9.75
CA ASN A 35 2.09 -9.02 10.47
C ASN A 35 2.48 -7.56 10.76
N LEU A 36 2.32 -6.68 9.78
CA LEU A 36 2.52 -5.24 9.97
C LEU A 36 1.46 -4.66 10.91
N GLY A 37 0.22 -5.06 10.75
CA GLY A 37 -0.88 -4.61 11.61
C GLY A 37 -0.65 -4.89 13.09
N ARG A 38 -0.06 -6.03 13.41
CA ARG A 38 0.30 -6.36 14.80
C ARG A 38 1.30 -5.37 15.40
N LEU A 39 2.15 -4.79 14.57
CA LEU A 39 3.13 -3.79 14.99
C LEU A 39 2.54 -2.40 15.16
N TYR A 40 1.57 -2.03 14.33
CA TYR A 40 1.11 -0.64 14.18
C TYR A 40 -0.36 -0.42 14.50
N MET A 41 -1.23 -1.37 14.18
CA MET A 41 -2.68 -1.24 14.29
C MET A 41 -3.33 -2.55 14.76
N PRO A 42 -2.96 -3.07 15.93
CA PRO A 42 -3.39 -4.41 16.37
C PRO A 42 -4.91 -4.56 16.56
N LYS A 43 -5.64 -3.45 16.66
CA LYS A 43 -7.10 -3.47 16.78
C LYS A 43 -7.82 -3.48 15.44
N HIS A 44 -7.10 -3.39 14.32
CA HIS A 44 -7.65 -3.26 12.98
C HIS A 44 -7.20 -4.38 12.02
N LEU A 45 -6.84 -5.54 12.55
CA LEU A 45 -6.28 -6.64 11.74
C LEU A 45 -7.26 -7.17 10.70
N ILE A 46 -8.54 -7.25 11.04
CA ILE A 46 -9.56 -7.74 10.11
C ILE A 46 -9.78 -6.75 8.96
N GLU A 47 -9.82 -5.45 9.26
CA GLU A 47 -9.93 -4.42 8.22
C GLU A 47 -8.71 -4.41 7.28
N LEU A 48 -7.51 -4.52 7.84
CA LEU A 48 -6.27 -4.63 7.06
C LEU A 48 -6.28 -5.87 6.16
N GLN A 49 -6.74 -6.97 6.69
CA GLN A 49 -6.87 -8.21 5.93
C GLN A 49 -7.85 -8.05 4.76
N ALA A 50 -8.99 -7.42 4.99
CA ALA A 50 -9.98 -7.15 3.94
C ALA A 50 -9.39 -6.25 2.84
N ALA A 51 -8.72 -5.16 3.22
CA ALA A 51 -8.09 -4.26 2.24
C ALA A 51 -7.02 -4.97 1.41
N ALA A 52 -6.18 -5.77 2.06
CA ALA A 52 -5.13 -6.55 1.39
C ALA A 52 -5.73 -7.57 0.41
N LEU A 53 -6.78 -8.26 0.81
CA LEU A 53 -7.48 -9.23 -0.04
C LEU A 53 -8.09 -8.57 -1.29
N LEU A 54 -8.54 -7.34 -1.18
CA LEU A 54 -9.24 -6.63 -2.24
C LEU A 54 -8.34 -5.74 -3.11
N HIS A 55 -7.07 -5.52 -2.73
CA HIS A 55 -6.23 -4.52 -3.38
C HIS A 55 -6.04 -4.75 -4.89
N ASP A 56 -5.95 -5.99 -5.32
CA ASP A 56 -5.72 -6.38 -6.71
C ASP A 56 -6.97 -7.00 -7.38
N VAL A 57 -8.16 -6.74 -6.86
CA VAL A 57 -9.39 -7.39 -7.32
C VAL A 57 -9.69 -7.14 -8.81
N THR A 58 -9.17 -6.06 -9.39
CA THR A 58 -9.32 -5.72 -10.81
C THR A 58 -8.03 -5.86 -11.62
N LYS A 59 -6.96 -6.37 -11.02
CA LYS A 59 -5.63 -6.43 -11.66
C LYS A 59 -5.63 -7.20 -12.98
N GLU A 60 -6.44 -8.24 -13.07
CA GLU A 60 -6.47 -9.13 -14.22
C GLU A 60 -7.58 -8.79 -15.24
N LEU A 61 -8.30 -7.68 -15.05
CA LEU A 61 -9.26 -7.19 -16.04
C LEU A 61 -8.53 -6.70 -17.28
N SER A 62 -9.20 -6.86 -18.43
CA SER A 62 -8.73 -6.26 -19.69
C SER A 62 -8.89 -4.73 -19.65
N VAL A 63 -8.19 -4.01 -20.54
CA VAL A 63 -8.35 -2.57 -20.69
C VAL A 63 -9.81 -2.21 -20.94
N GLU A 64 -10.49 -2.96 -21.81
CA GLU A 64 -11.91 -2.77 -22.15
C GLU A 64 -12.80 -2.92 -20.90
N GLN A 65 -12.54 -3.92 -20.07
CA GLN A 65 -13.27 -4.12 -18.82
C GLN A 65 -13.03 -2.99 -17.81
N HIS A 66 -11.80 -2.48 -17.72
CA HIS A 66 -11.50 -1.30 -16.90
C HIS A 66 -12.25 -0.07 -17.39
N ILE A 67 -12.26 0.18 -18.69
CA ILE A 67 -12.98 1.31 -19.30
C ILE A 67 -14.48 1.21 -19.02
N GLU A 68 -15.06 0.04 -19.20
CA GLU A 68 -16.47 -0.20 -18.95
C GLU A 68 -16.83 0.09 -17.49
N LEU A 69 -16.00 -0.37 -16.55
CA LEU A 69 -16.18 -0.13 -15.12
C LEU A 69 -16.09 1.36 -14.79
N MET A 70 -15.12 2.08 -15.37
CA MET A 70 -14.97 3.52 -15.18
C MET A 70 -16.17 4.30 -15.75
N LYS A 71 -16.61 3.96 -16.95
CA LYS A 71 -17.80 4.60 -17.57
C LYS A 71 -19.06 4.39 -16.74
N ARG A 72 -19.29 3.17 -16.28
CA ARG A 72 -20.45 2.80 -15.46
C ARG A 72 -20.48 3.59 -14.14
N ASN A 73 -19.32 3.91 -13.59
CA ASN A 73 -19.18 4.64 -12.35
C ASN A 73 -18.91 6.15 -12.55
N ARG A 74 -18.99 6.65 -13.78
CA ARG A 74 -18.77 8.05 -14.14
C ARG A 74 -17.38 8.55 -13.74
N VAL A 75 -16.38 7.69 -13.81
CA VAL A 75 -14.99 8.03 -13.54
C VAL A 75 -14.39 8.65 -14.80
N GLU A 76 -13.82 9.83 -14.67
CA GLU A 76 -13.09 10.46 -15.76
C GLU A 76 -11.74 9.78 -15.95
N TYR A 77 -11.37 9.55 -17.20
CA TYR A 77 -10.06 9.01 -17.58
C TYR A 77 -9.59 9.64 -18.87
N THR A 78 -8.28 9.66 -19.05
CA THR A 78 -7.60 10.20 -20.22
C THR A 78 -6.97 9.07 -21.03
N GLU A 79 -6.54 9.38 -22.27
CA GLU A 79 -5.73 8.45 -23.06
C GLU A 79 -4.43 8.07 -22.32
N ALA A 80 -3.83 9.02 -21.60
CA ALA A 80 -2.64 8.75 -20.79
C ALA A 80 -2.91 7.70 -19.71
N ASP A 81 -4.09 7.71 -19.09
CA ASP A 81 -4.49 6.70 -18.12
C ASP A 81 -4.56 5.30 -18.76
N ILE A 82 -5.09 5.21 -19.97
CA ILE A 82 -5.19 3.95 -20.70
C ILE A 82 -3.80 3.43 -21.09
N LEU A 83 -2.89 4.32 -21.50
CA LEU A 83 -1.51 3.97 -21.83
C LEU A 83 -0.71 3.53 -20.59
N ALA A 84 -1.10 3.99 -19.41
CA ALA A 84 -0.55 3.57 -18.13
C ALA A 84 -1.30 2.34 -17.59
N GLU A 85 -1.54 1.34 -18.41
CA GLU A 85 -2.31 0.13 -18.09
C GLU A 85 -1.96 -0.49 -16.73
N PRO A 86 -0.67 -0.61 -16.33
CA PRO A 86 -0.33 -1.19 -15.01
C PRO A 86 -0.96 -0.46 -13.82
N LEU A 87 -1.40 0.79 -13.99
CA LEU A 87 -2.02 1.60 -12.94
C LEU A 87 -3.55 1.60 -13.00
N LEU A 88 -4.17 1.03 -14.06
CA LEU A 88 -5.62 1.05 -14.21
C LEU A 88 -6.34 0.33 -13.07
N HIS A 89 -5.80 -0.76 -12.57
CA HIS A 89 -6.43 -1.52 -11.49
C HIS A 89 -6.56 -0.69 -10.20
N SER A 90 -5.64 0.21 -9.92
CA SER A 90 -5.76 1.08 -8.75
C SER A 90 -6.87 2.12 -8.89
N LYS A 91 -7.20 2.52 -10.13
CA LYS A 91 -8.34 3.41 -10.41
C LYS A 91 -9.69 2.70 -10.33
N THR A 92 -9.73 1.42 -10.64
CA THR A 92 -11.00 0.69 -10.82
C THR A 92 -11.36 -0.20 -9.63
N ALA A 93 -10.38 -0.60 -8.82
CA ALA A 93 -10.60 -1.57 -7.74
C ALA A 93 -11.66 -1.09 -6.73
N GLU A 94 -11.65 0.19 -6.33
CA GLU A 94 -12.64 0.70 -5.38
C GLU A 94 -14.07 0.62 -5.92
N PHE A 95 -14.26 0.80 -7.23
CA PHE A 95 -15.59 0.73 -7.84
C PHE A 95 -16.07 -0.72 -7.91
N MET A 96 -15.19 -1.65 -8.18
CA MET A 96 -15.48 -3.08 -8.07
C MET A 96 -15.87 -3.47 -6.64
N ILE A 97 -15.14 -2.95 -5.65
CA ILE A 97 -15.44 -3.19 -4.24
C ILE A 97 -16.84 -2.65 -3.90
N ARG A 98 -17.18 -1.43 -4.33
CA ARG A 98 -18.48 -0.84 -4.09
C ARG A 98 -19.63 -1.59 -4.77
N GLU A 99 -19.40 -2.14 -5.95
CA GLU A 99 -20.41 -2.89 -6.71
C GLU A 99 -20.62 -4.31 -6.20
N GLU A 100 -19.55 -5.06 -5.97
CA GLU A 100 -19.62 -6.50 -5.72
C GLU A 100 -19.19 -6.94 -4.32
N PHE A 101 -18.51 -6.07 -3.59
CA PHE A 101 -18.00 -6.35 -2.24
C PHE A 101 -18.39 -5.22 -1.28
N SER A 102 -19.61 -4.73 -1.44
CA SER A 102 -20.09 -3.51 -0.75
C SER A 102 -20.01 -3.58 0.77
N GLU A 103 -20.07 -4.77 1.35
CA GLU A 103 -19.90 -5.00 2.78
C GLU A 103 -18.53 -4.55 3.30
N PHE A 104 -17.52 -4.49 2.40
CA PHE A 104 -16.16 -4.05 2.72
C PHE A 104 -15.85 -2.62 2.25
N ALA A 105 -16.79 -1.95 1.61
CA ALA A 105 -16.57 -0.66 0.95
C ALA A 105 -16.56 0.52 1.92
N THR A 106 -15.78 0.44 2.98
CA THR A 106 -15.52 1.59 3.85
C THR A 106 -14.58 2.57 3.14
N GLU A 107 -14.63 3.85 3.50
CA GLU A 107 -13.72 4.85 2.93
C GLU A 107 -12.25 4.49 3.20
N ARG A 108 -11.93 3.99 4.38
CA ARG A 108 -10.57 3.56 4.74
C ARG A 108 -10.05 2.48 3.81
N ILE A 109 -10.84 1.44 3.53
CA ILE A 109 -10.45 0.35 2.63
C ILE A 109 -10.35 0.85 1.20
N CYS A 110 -11.34 1.55 0.71
CA CYS A 110 -11.36 2.07 -0.66
C CYS A 110 -10.17 3.00 -0.92
N ARG A 111 -9.84 3.87 0.03
CA ARG A 111 -8.71 4.79 -0.07
C ARG A 111 -7.37 4.05 -0.10
N ALA A 112 -7.16 3.10 0.80
CA ALA A 112 -5.95 2.30 0.83
C ALA A 112 -5.76 1.54 -0.48
N VAL A 113 -6.80 0.97 -1.02
CA VAL A 113 -6.78 0.24 -2.30
C VAL A 113 -6.50 1.18 -3.46
N ARG A 114 -7.14 2.34 -3.50
CA ARG A 114 -6.94 3.36 -4.56
C ARG A 114 -5.49 3.76 -4.71
N TYR A 115 -4.80 3.93 -3.60
CA TYR A 115 -3.44 4.46 -3.57
C TYR A 115 -2.36 3.41 -3.28
N HIS A 116 -2.70 2.12 -3.32
CA HIS A 116 -1.74 1.08 -2.95
C HIS A 116 -0.53 0.98 -3.90
N THR A 117 -0.66 1.43 -5.14
CA THR A 117 0.43 1.40 -6.13
C THR A 117 1.26 2.69 -6.11
N THR A 118 0.60 3.83 -6.04
CA THR A 118 1.25 5.14 -6.18
C THR A 118 1.63 5.79 -4.86
N GLY A 119 0.93 5.48 -3.77
CA GLY A 119 0.90 6.33 -2.59
C GLY A 119 0.15 7.62 -2.88
N HIS A 120 0.05 8.49 -1.90
CA HIS A 120 -0.52 9.84 -2.01
C HIS A 120 0.00 10.75 -0.89
N ALA A 121 -0.30 12.07 -0.96
CA ALA A 121 0.23 13.05 -0.02
C ALA A 121 -0.25 12.86 1.43
N ASP A 122 -1.44 12.29 1.62
CA ASP A 122 -2.10 12.18 2.94
C ASP A 122 -2.18 10.73 3.43
N MET A 123 -1.15 9.93 3.20
CA MET A 123 -1.13 8.53 3.64
C MET A 123 -1.30 8.40 5.15
N THR A 124 -2.24 7.56 5.56
CA THR A 124 -2.40 7.14 6.95
C THR A 124 -1.52 5.92 7.25
N LEU A 125 -1.42 5.52 8.52
CA LEU A 125 -0.76 4.26 8.88
C LEU A 125 -1.41 3.07 8.17
N PHE A 126 -2.72 3.06 8.06
CA PHE A 126 -3.46 2.01 7.34
C PHE A 126 -3.03 1.94 5.88
N ASP A 127 -2.98 3.08 5.20
CA ASP A 127 -2.52 3.17 3.81
C ASP A 127 -1.08 2.67 3.66
N ALA A 128 -0.19 3.09 4.56
CA ALA A 128 1.22 2.69 4.55
C ALA A 128 1.40 1.18 4.74
N ILE A 129 0.62 0.57 5.63
CA ILE A 129 0.65 -0.88 5.86
C ILE A 129 0.27 -1.63 4.59
N ILE A 130 -0.81 -1.25 3.93
CA ILE A 130 -1.24 -1.91 2.67
C ILE A 130 -0.21 -1.70 1.57
N TYR A 131 0.31 -0.47 1.42
CA TYR A 131 1.34 -0.13 0.43
C TYR A 131 2.60 -0.98 0.63
N ILE A 132 3.12 -1.08 1.84
CA ILE A 132 4.34 -1.85 2.14
C ILE A 132 4.07 -3.35 2.05
N ALA A 133 2.94 -3.85 2.54
CA ALA A 133 2.59 -5.28 2.50
C ALA A 133 2.64 -5.84 1.08
N ASP A 134 2.21 -5.08 0.08
CA ASP A 134 2.25 -5.48 -1.33
C ASP A 134 3.68 -5.71 -1.82
N TYR A 135 4.63 -4.90 -1.38
CA TYR A 135 6.04 -5.05 -1.76
C TYR A 135 6.80 -6.14 -1.01
N ILE A 136 6.49 -6.36 0.27
CA ILE A 136 7.29 -7.23 1.14
C ILE A 136 6.67 -8.60 1.40
N GLU A 137 5.56 -8.94 0.77
CA GLU A 137 4.98 -10.27 0.93
C GLU A 137 5.98 -11.36 0.53
N ASP A 138 5.89 -12.52 1.17
CA ASP A 138 6.92 -13.57 1.08
C ASP A 138 7.09 -14.17 -0.32
N GLY A 139 6.11 -14.05 -1.18
CA GLY A 139 6.18 -14.53 -2.57
C GLY A 139 6.95 -13.61 -3.53
N ARG A 140 7.29 -12.39 -3.11
CA ARG A 140 8.07 -11.46 -3.93
C ARG A 140 9.54 -11.88 -4.00
N THR A 141 10.07 -12.05 -5.21
CA THR A 141 11.45 -12.54 -5.45
C THR A 141 12.34 -11.56 -6.17
N ASN A 142 11.80 -10.45 -6.70
CA ASN A 142 12.63 -9.44 -7.36
C ASN A 142 13.51 -8.68 -6.36
N ASP A 143 14.67 -8.21 -6.81
CA ASP A 143 15.68 -7.56 -5.96
C ASP A 143 15.14 -6.40 -5.14
N PHE A 144 14.32 -5.56 -5.75
CA PHE A 144 13.76 -4.39 -5.07
C PHE A 144 12.92 -4.79 -3.85
N CYS A 145 11.99 -5.73 -4.04
CA CYS A 145 11.11 -6.20 -2.98
C CYS A 145 11.89 -6.94 -1.89
N VAL A 146 12.86 -7.76 -2.26
CA VAL A 146 13.73 -8.46 -1.30
C VAL A 146 14.52 -7.48 -0.44
N LYS A 147 15.13 -6.46 -1.07
CA LYS A 147 15.88 -5.42 -0.35
C LYS A 147 14.99 -4.60 0.59
N LEU A 148 13.78 -4.26 0.15
CA LEU A 148 12.84 -3.51 0.98
C LEU A 148 12.39 -4.33 2.19
N LYS A 149 12.11 -5.60 2.00
CA LYS A 149 11.76 -6.54 3.06
C LYS A 149 12.88 -6.67 4.09
N GLU A 150 14.12 -6.85 3.63
CA GLU A 150 15.30 -6.92 4.49
C GLU A 150 15.51 -5.62 5.25
N TYR A 151 15.40 -4.47 4.60
CA TYR A 151 15.49 -3.17 5.24
C TYR A 151 14.50 -3.03 6.38
N PHE A 152 13.23 -3.41 6.15
CA PHE A 152 12.19 -3.29 7.15
C PHE A 152 12.43 -4.22 8.34
N TRP A 153 12.60 -5.51 8.10
CA TRP A 153 12.65 -6.52 9.15
C TRP A 153 13.99 -6.61 9.88
N SER A 154 15.10 -6.29 9.21
CA SER A 154 16.43 -6.31 9.85
C SER A 154 16.59 -5.27 10.94
N ALA A 155 15.81 -4.21 10.91
CA ALA A 155 15.78 -3.21 11.97
C ALA A 155 15.07 -3.68 13.24
N GLU A 156 14.50 -4.86 13.24
CA GLU A 156 13.78 -5.47 14.38
C GLU A 156 12.69 -4.56 14.95
N PRO A 157 11.69 -4.12 14.14
CA PRO A 157 10.71 -3.13 14.56
C PRO A 157 9.90 -3.53 15.80
N SER A 158 9.75 -4.84 16.06
CA SER A 158 9.07 -5.32 17.27
C SER A 158 9.79 -4.95 18.58
N ARG A 159 11.09 -4.65 18.50
CA ARG A 159 11.92 -4.23 19.67
C ARG A 159 11.96 -2.72 19.87
N MET A 160 11.45 -1.96 18.92
CA MET A 160 11.37 -0.51 19.00
C MET A 160 10.18 -0.08 19.86
N ASP A 161 10.29 1.10 20.51
CA ASP A 161 9.08 1.77 21.01
C ASP A 161 8.19 2.18 19.84
N ILE A 162 6.94 2.54 20.13
CA ILE A 162 5.95 2.80 19.09
C ILE A 162 6.32 4.00 18.21
N GLU A 163 6.97 5.02 18.75
CA GLU A 163 7.35 6.19 17.98
C GLU A 163 8.47 5.87 16.99
N ASP A 164 9.52 5.20 17.45
CA ASP A 164 10.62 4.73 16.59
C ASP A 164 10.12 3.78 15.51
N ARG A 165 9.20 2.91 15.89
CA ARG A 165 8.59 1.93 14.97
C ARG A 165 7.79 2.62 13.87
N ILE A 166 7.01 3.65 14.22
CA ILE A 166 6.26 4.46 13.24
C ILE A 166 7.21 5.20 12.31
N THR A 167 8.25 5.83 12.86
CA THR A 167 9.28 6.50 12.05
C THR A 167 9.94 5.52 11.08
N HIS A 168 10.24 4.31 11.55
CA HIS A 168 10.83 3.27 10.70
C HIS A 168 9.89 2.86 9.55
N LEU A 169 8.59 2.77 9.79
CA LEU A 169 7.62 2.49 8.73
C LEU A 169 7.65 3.60 7.65
N TRP A 170 7.63 4.86 8.06
CA TRP A 170 7.69 5.98 7.10
C TRP A 170 9.01 6.04 6.34
N LYS A 171 10.12 5.72 6.98
CA LYS A 171 11.42 5.56 6.28
C LYS A 171 11.38 4.44 5.26
N THR A 172 10.70 3.36 5.57
CA THR A 172 10.51 2.23 4.63
C THR A 172 9.65 2.67 3.44
N VAL A 173 8.59 3.42 3.68
CA VAL A 173 7.76 4.01 2.61
C VAL A 173 8.59 4.95 1.74
N LEU A 174 9.38 5.85 2.32
CA LEU A 174 10.25 6.76 1.57
C LEU A 174 11.27 5.99 0.72
N TYR A 175 11.91 4.98 1.29
CA TYR A 175 12.83 4.11 0.56
C TYR A 175 12.15 3.49 -0.67
N SER A 176 10.95 2.97 -0.51
CA SER A 176 10.18 2.37 -1.59
C SER A 176 9.82 3.39 -2.68
N LEU A 177 9.36 4.58 -2.28
CA LEU A 177 9.00 5.66 -3.21
C LEU A 177 10.22 6.14 -4.00
N ASP A 178 11.36 6.37 -3.35
CA ASP A 178 12.59 6.80 -4.02
C ASP A 178 13.10 5.76 -5.00
N MET A 179 13.11 4.49 -4.62
CA MET A 179 13.52 3.41 -5.52
C MET A 179 12.58 3.25 -6.72
N THR A 180 11.28 3.42 -6.50
CA THR A 180 10.28 3.38 -7.57
C THR A 180 10.50 4.51 -8.57
N ILE A 181 10.70 5.73 -8.08
CA ILE A 181 10.98 6.90 -8.91
C ILE A 181 12.27 6.70 -9.72
N GLU A 182 13.33 6.26 -9.07
CA GLU A 182 14.62 5.99 -9.72
C GLU A 182 14.48 4.91 -10.81
N ASN A 183 13.80 3.81 -10.51
CA ASN A 183 13.58 2.73 -11.48
C ASN A 183 12.81 3.21 -12.72
N ILE A 184 11.74 3.96 -12.52
CA ILE A 184 10.92 4.46 -13.64
C ILE A 184 11.71 5.48 -14.45
N THR A 185 12.37 6.42 -13.78
CA THR A 185 13.14 7.50 -14.42
C THR A 185 14.32 6.97 -15.21
N SER A 186 15.07 5.98 -14.66
CA SER A 186 16.22 5.38 -15.34
C SER A 186 15.85 4.65 -16.63
N ARG A 187 14.60 4.20 -16.75
CA ARG A 187 14.06 3.56 -17.96
C ARG A 187 13.41 4.55 -18.94
N GLY A 188 13.47 5.85 -18.65
CA GLY A 188 12.81 6.89 -19.45
C GLY A 188 11.30 6.91 -19.29
N GLY A 189 10.76 6.27 -18.26
CA GLY A 189 9.33 6.23 -17.98
C GLY A 189 8.83 7.50 -17.30
N HIS A 190 7.51 7.65 -17.23
CA HIS A 190 6.84 8.76 -16.56
C HIS A 190 6.35 8.34 -15.17
N VAL A 191 6.75 9.09 -14.15
CA VAL A 191 6.32 8.88 -12.77
C VAL A 191 4.96 9.51 -12.56
N ASP A 192 4.02 8.75 -11.97
CA ASP A 192 2.71 9.30 -11.61
C ASP A 192 2.87 10.42 -10.58
N LYS A 193 2.11 11.50 -10.75
CA LYS A 193 2.17 12.66 -9.86
C LYS A 193 1.87 12.33 -8.40
N GLN A 194 0.98 11.36 -8.15
CA GLN A 194 0.65 10.93 -6.79
C GLN A 194 1.88 10.34 -6.08
N THR A 195 2.72 9.61 -6.79
CA THR A 195 3.98 9.07 -6.24
C THR A 195 4.94 10.20 -5.84
N LEU A 196 5.06 11.23 -6.67
CA LEU A 196 5.88 12.41 -6.36
C LEU A 196 5.34 13.17 -5.14
N PHE A 197 4.03 13.36 -5.07
CA PHE A 197 3.38 14.01 -3.91
C PHE A 197 3.55 13.17 -2.64
N ALA A 198 3.41 11.86 -2.73
CA ALA A 198 3.63 10.96 -1.60
C ALA A 198 5.06 11.07 -1.08
N ARG A 199 6.04 11.02 -1.96
CA ARG A 199 7.46 11.12 -1.62
C ARG A 199 7.77 12.43 -0.91
N ASP A 200 7.31 13.55 -1.45
CA ASP A 200 7.54 14.87 -0.85
C ASP A 200 6.87 14.98 0.52
N ALA A 201 5.64 14.51 0.66
CA ALA A 201 4.91 14.54 1.93
C ALA A 201 5.56 13.69 3.02
N VAL A 202 6.02 12.49 2.69
CA VAL A 202 6.70 11.61 3.66
C VAL A 202 8.05 12.21 4.07
N LYS A 203 8.81 12.74 3.11
CA LYS A 203 10.07 13.41 3.38
C LYS A 203 9.88 14.61 4.31
N ASP A 204 8.91 15.46 4.02
CA ASP A 204 8.59 16.64 4.86
C ASP A 204 8.16 16.22 6.27
N LYS A 205 7.38 15.18 6.40
CA LYS A 205 6.97 14.61 7.69
C LYS A 205 8.18 14.17 8.53
N LEU A 206 9.10 13.45 7.93
CA LEU A 206 10.31 12.97 8.61
C LEU A 206 11.23 14.14 9.00
N GLU A 207 11.39 15.15 8.15
CA GLU A 207 12.17 16.35 8.42
C GLU A 207 11.53 17.23 9.51
N ALA A 208 10.22 17.40 9.51
CA ALA A 208 9.49 18.15 10.53
C ALA A 208 9.62 17.50 11.91
N ASP A 209 9.52 16.20 11.98
CA ASP A 209 9.72 15.44 13.21
C ASP A 209 11.16 15.62 13.73
N TYR A 210 12.16 15.53 12.85
CA TYR A 210 13.57 15.75 13.20
C TYR A 210 13.80 17.17 13.75
N THR A 211 13.22 18.20 13.12
CA THR A 211 13.30 19.58 13.56
C THR A 211 12.68 19.75 14.95
N ARG A 212 11.53 19.13 15.19
CA ARG A 212 10.89 19.16 16.51
C ARG A 212 11.79 18.54 17.57
N TYR A 213 12.42 17.42 17.28
CA TYR A 213 13.40 16.79 18.17
C TYR A 213 14.53 17.75 18.54
N LEU A 214 15.11 18.44 17.57
CA LEU A 214 16.20 19.40 17.80
C LEU A 214 15.77 20.56 18.72
N ILE A 215 14.51 20.99 18.61
CA ILE A 215 13.97 22.12 19.39
C ILE A 215 13.52 21.67 20.78
N GLU A 216 12.77 20.58 20.88
CA GLU A 216 12.08 20.15 22.10
C GLU A 216 12.87 19.12 22.90
N GLY A 217 13.92 18.53 22.33
CA GLY A 217 14.67 17.44 22.94
C GLY A 217 13.87 16.15 23.10
N THR A 218 12.69 16.09 22.46
CA THR A 218 11.82 14.93 22.42
C THR A 218 12.15 14.06 21.22
N PHE A 219 11.87 12.77 21.26
CA PHE A 219 12.08 11.82 20.15
C PHE A 219 13.55 11.51 19.82
N ALA A 220 14.44 11.54 20.82
CA ALA A 220 15.86 11.25 20.63
C ALA A 220 16.14 9.93 19.89
N HIS A 221 15.28 8.93 20.05
CA HIS A 221 15.47 7.62 19.46
C HIS A 221 15.03 7.54 18.01
N SER A 222 13.97 8.27 17.62
CA SER A 222 13.38 8.22 16.29
C SER A 222 14.30 8.76 15.20
N TYR A 223 15.29 9.62 15.57
CA TYR A 223 16.07 10.40 14.62
C TYR A 223 17.53 9.99 14.49
N LYS A 224 17.99 9.06 15.33
CA LYS A 224 19.34 8.50 15.19
C LYS A 224 19.57 7.92 13.80
N HIS A 225 18.52 7.40 13.18
CA HIS A 225 18.58 6.73 11.89
C HIS A 225 18.41 7.68 10.69
N LEU A 226 18.05 8.96 10.91
CA LEU A 226 17.98 9.94 9.82
C LEU A 226 19.34 10.53 9.43
N LYS A 227 20.36 10.33 10.29
CA LYS A 227 21.71 10.85 10.06
C LYS A 227 22.65 9.84 9.41
N GLU A 228 22.26 8.58 9.33
CA GLU A 228 23.00 7.49 8.69
C GLU A 228 22.39 7.17 7.32
#